data_01bfa6f8e367c9fc4a0472d8c88048c6
#
_entry.id   01bfa6f8e367c9fc4a0472d8c88048c6
#
_cell.length_a   1.000
_cell.length_b   1.000
_cell.length_c   1.000
_cell.angle_alpha   90.00
_cell.angle_beta   90.00
_cell.angle_gamma   90.00
#
_symmetry.space_group_name_H-M   'P 1'
#
loop_
_entity.id
_entity.type
_entity.pdbx_description
1 polymer ?
#
loop_
_entity_poly.entity_id
_entity_poly.type
_entity_poly.pdbx_seq_one_letter_code
_entity_poly.pdbx_strand_id
1 'polypeptide(L)'
;ISPTEQNSQVPKQIGNELSHMDKIKKGNLTISSVLLEFVNQEVIPGTDIDTEDFWKNFDLAVHELAPVNKALIEKRENIQKQIDEWHLVNKGKELNKNVYIKFLKLINYIVEEKEDFQILTQNVDEEIAKIAGPQLVVPIDNARYVLNAANARWGSLYDALYGTDVIPDTDGAIKSSSYNPERGKKVIEYAKKFLDKTFPLNNDNWKNISKISIDNLSLKNKNQLVGYNGSKDSPSSILLKNNNLHVDIVIDAKSKIGSTDKANISDIVIESAISTIVDNEDSVAAVD
;
A
#
# COMPACT_ATOMS: atom_id res chain seq x y z
N ILE A 1 16.78 22.17 19.85
CA ILE A 1 17.85 21.18 19.97
C ILE A 1 18.20 20.83 18.52
N SER A 2 19.37 21.30 18.06
CA SER A 2 19.88 21.10 16.70
C SER A 2 20.14 19.63 16.41
N PRO A 3 19.84 19.13 15.19
CA PRO A 3 20.31 17.82 14.77
C PRO A 3 21.81 17.89 14.50
N THR A 4 22.56 17.04 15.16
CA THR A 4 23.98 16.79 14.89
C THR A 4 24.12 16.18 13.52
N GLU A 5 24.84 16.86 12.63
CA GLU A 5 25.37 16.31 11.38
C GLU A 5 26.21 15.06 11.68
N GLN A 6 25.66 13.89 11.43
CA GLN A 6 26.46 12.69 11.29
C GLN A 6 27.07 12.69 9.90
N ASN A 7 28.29 13.16 9.81
CA ASN A 7 29.18 13.05 8.68
C ASN A 7 29.41 11.57 8.37
N SER A 8 28.72 10.99 7.39
CA SER A 8 29.04 9.68 6.83
C SER A 8 30.32 9.81 6.01
N GLN A 9 31.46 9.76 6.69
CA GLN A 9 32.74 9.56 6.02
C GLN A 9 32.78 8.10 5.52
N VAL A 10 32.46 7.89 4.26
CA VAL A 10 32.88 6.67 3.55
C VAL A 10 34.40 6.59 3.71
N PRO A 11 34.95 5.52 4.26
CA PRO A 11 36.39 5.42 4.51
C PRO A 11 37.15 5.62 3.19
N LYS A 12 38.04 6.59 3.15
CA LYS A 12 38.90 6.88 1.98
C LYS A 12 39.73 5.66 1.51
N GLN A 13 39.88 4.63 2.33
CA GLN A 13 40.54 3.38 1.98
C GLN A 13 39.78 2.55 0.94
N ILE A 14 38.44 2.51 0.98
CA ILE A 14 37.64 1.76 -0.02
C ILE A 14 37.77 2.36 -1.42
N GLY A 15 37.90 3.68 -1.53
CA GLY A 15 38.09 4.35 -2.83
C GLY A 15 39.43 4.06 -3.50
N ASN A 16 40.49 3.77 -2.73
CA ASN A 16 41.82 3.42 -3.27
C ASN A 16 41.92 1.96 -3.68
N GLU A 17 41.28 1.03 -2.96
CA GLU A 17 41.23 -0.39 -3.34
C GLU A 17 40.43 -0.63 -4.63
N LEU A 18 39.34 0.12 -4.86
CA LEU A 18 38.56 0.07 -6.10
C LEU A 18 39.31 0.58 -7.34
N SER A 19 40.33 1.42 -7.17
CA SER A 19 41.14 1.94 -8.28
C SER A 19 42.14 0.94 -8.87
N HIS A 20 42.42 -0.17 -8.17
CA HIS A 20 43.36 -1.23 -8.59
C HIS A 20 42.67 -2.52 -9.04
N MET A 21 41.35 -2.55 -9.15
CA MET A 21 40.63 -3.70 -9.70
C MET A 21 40.92 -3.83 -11.19
N ASP A 22 41.40 -4.99 -11.62
CA ASP A 22 41.60 -5.33 -13.01
C ASP A 22 40.27 -5.20 -13.75
N LYS A 23 40.28 -4.45 -14.85
CA LYS A 23 39.12 -4.24 -15.70
C LYS A 23 39.23 -5.10 -16.95
N ILE A 24 38.20 -5.84 -17.23
CA ILE A 24 38.11 -6.75 -18.37
C ILE A 24 37.15 -6.16 -19.40
N LYS A 25 37.57 -6.19 -20.66
CA LYS A 25 36.74 -5.75 -21.79
C LYS A 25 35.86 -6.92 -22.24
N LYS A 26 34.54 -6.70 -22.28
CA LYS A 26 33.55 -7.65 -22.79
C LYS A 26 32.63 -6.91 -23.75
N GLY A 27 32.76 -7.15 -25.05
CA GLY A 27 32.13 -6.30 -26.07
C GLY A 27 32.64 -4.85 -26.00
N ASN A 28 31.71 -3.90 -25.86
CA ASN A 28 32.03 -2.48 -25.64
C ASN A 28 32.06 -2.11 -24.14
N LEU A 29 31.68 -3.04 -23.25
CA LEU A 29 31.72 -2.85 -21.80
C LEU A 29 33.16 -2.98 -21.27
N THR A 30 33.44 -2.22 -20.22
CA THR A 30 34.62 -2.35 -19.38
C THR A 30 34.17 -2.68 -17.96
N ILE A 31 34.40 -3.91 -17.51
CA ILE A 31 33.80 -4.49 -16.32
C ILE A 31 34.91 -4.82 -15.31
N SER A 32 34.65 -4.63 -14.01
CA SER A 32 35.55 -5.15 -12.95
C SER A 32 35.62 -6.67 -13.06
N SER A 33 36.85 -7.23 -12.96
CA SER A 33 37.06 -8.69 -12.98
C SER A 33 36.24 -9.40 -11.92
N VAL A 34 36.19 -8.85 -10.71
CA VAL A 34 35.41 -9.41 -9.57
C VAL A 34 33.91 -9.49 -9.91
N LEU A 35 33.34 -8.45 -10.53
CA LEU A 35 31.94 -8.47 -10.95
C LEU A 35 31.70 -9.47 -12.08
N LEU A 36 32.62 -9.53 -13.06
CA LEU A 36 32.51 -10.48 -14.15
C LEU A 36 32.55 -11.93 -13.65
N GLU A 37 33.47 -12.25 -12.73
CA GLU A 37 33.60 -13.57 -12.13
C GLU A 37 32.36 -13.93 -11.30
N PHE A 38 31.90 -13.04 -10.47
CA PHE A 38 30.70 -13.24 -9.66
C PHE A 38 29.48 -13.55 -10.54
N VAL A 39 29.25 -12.75 -11.57
CA VAL A 39 28.10 -12.97 -12.47
C VAL A 39 28.24 -14.32 -13.19
N ASN A 40 29.43 -14.66 -13.68
CA ASN A 40 29.63 -15.90 -14.43
C ASN A 40 29.57 -17.16 -13.58
N GLN A 41 30.02 -17.08 -12.32
CA GLN A 41 30.18 -18.27 -11.45
C GLN A 41 29.03 -18.46 -10.47
N GLU A 42 28.36 -17.38 -10.06
CA GLU A 42 27.35 -17.44 -9.00
C GLU A 42 25.96 -17.01 -9.48
N VAL A 43 25.83 -16.08 -10.44
CA VAL A 43 24.54 -15.56 -10.85
C VAL A 43 23.92 -16.35 -12.01
N ILE A 44 24.71 -16.61 -13.06
CA ILE A 44 24.20 -17.27 -14.28
C ILE A 44 23.99 -18.78 -14.11
N PRO A 45 24.83 -19.54 -13.37
CA PRO A 45 24.64 -20.97 -13.23
C PRO A 45 23.25 -21.34 -12.69
N GLY A 46 22.56 -22.28 -13.39
CA GLY A 46 21.21 -22.71 -13.01
C GLY A 46 20.06 -21.84 -13.52
N THR A 47 20.32 -20.81 -14.34
CA THR A 47 19.30 -19.91 -14.90
C THR A 47 18.87 -20.25 -16.32
N ASP A 48 19.42 -21.28 -16.95
CA ASP A 48 19.23 -21.61 -18.39
C ASP A 48 19.63 -20.48 -19.36
N ILE A 49 20.40 -19.47 -18.90
CA ILE A 49 20.90 -18.36 -19.71
C ILE A 49 22.33 -18.64 -20.14
N ASP A 50 22.61 -18.48 -21.44
CA ASP A 50 23.97 -18.54 -21.94
C ASP A 50 24.79 -17.32 -21.51
N THR A 51 26.01 -17.54 -21.03
CA THR A 51 26.86 -16.47 -20.49
C THR A 51 27.28 -15.44 -21.56
N GLU A 52 27.54 -15.86 -22.78
CA GLU A 52 27.92 -14.95 -23.87
C GLU A 52 26.72 -14.13 -24.31
N ASP A 53 25.54 -14.74 -24.42
CA ASP A 53 24.31 -14.04 -24.74
C ASP A 53 23.92 -13.05 -23.65
N PHE A 54 24.11 -13.38 -22.36
CA PHE A 54 23.91 -12.44 -21.27
C PHE A 54 24.74 -11.15 -21.45
N TRP A 55 26.06 -11.29 -21.61
CA TRP A 55 26.93 -10.13 -21.73
C TRP A 55 26.71 -9.34 -23.00
N LYS A 56 26.40 -10.00 -24.11
CA LYS A 56 26.04 -9.35 -25.36
C LYS A 56 24.76 -8.51 -25.23
N ASN A 57 23.74 -9.07 -24.62
CA ASN A 57 22.47 -8.37 -24.43
C ASN A 57 22.61 -7.25 -23.39
N PHE A 58 23.41 -7.43 -22.35
CA PHE A 58 23.73 -6.39 -21.38
C PHE A 58 24.52 -5.24 -22.01
N ASP A 59 25.50 -5.52 -22.86
CA ASP A 59 26.22 -4.50 -23.64
C ASP A 59 25.27 -3.67 -24.49
N LEU A 60 24.39 -4.32 -25.24
CA LEU A 60 23.36 -3.63 -26.05
C LEU A 60 22.45 -2.76 -25.18
N ALA A 61 21.93 -3.28 -24.09
CA ALA A 61 21.04 -2.55 -23.16
C ALA A 61 21.73 -1.32 -22.58
N VAL A 62 22.97 -1.44 -22.11
CA VAL A 62 23.73 -0.31 -21.55
C VAL A 62 23.95 0.78 -22.61
N HIS A 63 24.37 0.41 -23.82
CA HIS A 63 24.67 1.40 -24.86
C HIS A 63 23.42 2.02 -25.50
N GLU A 64 22.29 1.35 -25.44
CA GLU A 64 21.00 1.91 -25.85
C GLU A 64 20.42 2.86 -24.79
N LEU A 65 20.43 2.43 -23.51
CA LEU A 65 19.72 3.15 -22.44
C LEU A 65 20.55 4.24 -21.76
N ALA A 66 21.88 4.08 -21.66
CA ALA A 66 22.70 5.07 -20.95
C ALA A 66 22.68 6.46 -21.61
N PRO A 67 22.70 6.63 -22.94
CA PRO A 67 22.55 7.95 -23.57
C PRO A 67 21.18 8.58 -23.29
N VAL A 68 20.12 7.77 -23.31
CA VAL A 68 18.76 8.23 -22.99
C VAL A 68 18.67 8.71 -21.54
N ASN A 69 19.21 7.93 -20.60
CA ASN A 69 19.28 8.31 -19.19
C ASN A 69 20.05 9.60 -18.99
N LYS A 70 21.20 9.75 -19.63
CA LYS A 70 22.01 10.98 -19.58
C LYS A 70 21.20 12.20 -20.06
N ALA A 71 20.53 12.09 -21.20
CA ALA A 71 19.70 13.16 -21.74
C ALA A 71 18.53 13.52 -20.81
N LEU A 72 17.93 12.54 -20.13
CA LEU A 72 16.88 12.78 -19.14
C LEU A 72 17.40 13.49 -17.87
N ILE A 73 18.61 13.15 -17.43
CA ILE A 73 19.25 13.85 -16.29
C ILE A 73 19.51 15.31 -16.68
N GLU A 74 20.10 15.57 -17.85
CA GLU A 74 20.34 16.93 -18.34
C GLU A 74 19.02 17.73 -18.46
N LYS A 75 17.97 17.10 -18.95
CA LYS A 75 16.62 17.70 -18.99
C LYS A 75 16.12 18.07 -17.60
N ARG A 76 16.23 17.15 -16.64
CA ARG A 76 15.84 17.39 -15.23
C ARG A 76 16.59 18.58 -14.64
N GLU A 77 17.91 18.63 -14.80
CA GLU A 77 18.74 19.69 -14.27
C GLU A 77 18.41 21.07 -14.90
N ASN A 78 18.13 21.06 -16.20
CA ASN A 78 17.72 22.30 -16.89
C ASN A 78 16.34 22.79 -16.39
N ILE A 79 15.38 21.90 -16.20
CA ILE A 79 14.06 22.26 -15.64
C ILE A 79 14.23 22.79 -14.21
N GLN A 80 15.04 22.14 -13.36
CA GLN A 80 15.31 22.58 -12.00
C GLN A 80 15.91 23.99 -11.99
N LYS A 81 16.90 24.24 -12.82
CA LYS A 81 17.52 25.56 -12.96
C LYS A 81 16.50 26.66 -13.31
N GLN A 82 15.59 26.38 -14.26
CA GLN A 82 14.56 27.34 -14.64
C GLN A 82 13.57 27.62 -13.48
N ILE A 83 13.22 26.60 -12.70
CA ILE A 83 12.36 26.74 -11.52
C ILE A 83 13.06 27.58 -10.45
N ASP A 84 14.33 27.31 -10.19
CA ASP A 84 15.12 28.07 -9.19
C ASP A 84 15.26 29.55 -9.59
N GLU A 85 15.56 29.82 -10.86
CA GLU A 85 15.63 31.17 -11.40
C GLU A 85 14.29 31.91 -11.26
N TRP A 86 13.16 31.23 -11.55
CA TRP A 86 11.84 31.83 -11.37
C TRP A 86 11.57 32.19 -9.91
N HIS A 87 11.91 31.33 -8.97
CA HIS A 87 11.75 31.60 -7.54
C HIS A 87 12.67 32.73 -7.05
N LEU A 88 13.89 32.81 -7.54
CA LEU A 88 14.81 33.90 -7.22
C LEU A 88 14.28 35.28 -7.66
N VAL A 89 13.75 35.35 -8.90
CA VAL A 89 13.17 36.61 -9.44
C VAL A 89 11.88 36.99 -8.71
N ASN A 90 11.15 36.07 -8.18
CA ASN A 90 9.90 36.30 -7.45
C ASN A 90 10.04 36.28 -5.92
N LYS A 91 11.27 36.22 -5.40
CA LYS A 91 11.54 36.22 -3.97
C LYS A 91 10.93 37.45 -3.27
N GLY A 92 10.17 37.19 -2.20
CA GLY A 92 9.50 38.24 -1.43
C GLY A 92 8.20 38.77 -2.02
N LYS A 93 7.75 38.25 -3.18
CA LYS A 93 6.43 38.58 -3.74
C LYS A 93 5.42 37.48 -3.34
N GLU A 94 4.15 37.88 -3.25
CA GLU A 94 3.06 36.92 -3.04
C GLU A 94 2.96 35.97 -4.25
N LEU A 95 2.85 34.66 -3.97
CA LEU A 95 2.78 33.63 -5.02
C LEU A 95 1.42 33.67 -5.74
N ASN A 96 1.44 34.12 -6.99
CA ASN A 96 0.26 33.96 -7.87
C ASN A 96 0.28 32.55 -8.49
N LYS A 97 -0.56 31.66 -7.94
CA LYS A 97 -0.66 30.26 -8.36
C LYS A 97 -0.91 30.10 -9.85
N ASN A 98 -1.78 30.92 -10.44
CA ASN A 98 -2.13 30.81 -11.87
C ASN A 98 -0.95 31.18 -12.78
N VAL A 99 -0.17 32.19 -12.39
CA VAL A 99 1.04 32.59 -13.13
C VAL A 99 2.10 31.50 -13.02
N TYR A 100 2.27 30.91 -11.84
CA TYR A 100 3.23 29.83 -11.62
C TYR A 100 2.87 28.56 -12.42
N ILE A 101 1.60 28.14 -12.42
CA ILE A 101 1.15 27.01 -13.24
C ILE A 101 1.40 27.25 -14.74
N LYS A 102 1.14 28.46 -15.24
CA LYS A 102 1.46 28.81 -16.64
C LYS A 102 2.94 28.69 -16.93
N PHE A 103 3.80 29.15 -16.03
CA PHE A 103 5.24 28.99 -16.15
C PHE A 103 5.66 27.51 -16.18
N LEU A 104 5.16 26.69 -15.25
CA LEU A 104 5.48 25.26 -15.20
C LEU A 104 5.04 24.49 -16.47
N LYS A 105 3.91 24.89 -17.07
CA LYS A 105 3.49 24.37 -18.38
C LYS A 105 4.41 24.82 -19.50
N LEU A 106 4.87 26.08 -19.50
CA LEU A 106 5.77 26.64 -20.51
C LEU A 106 7.11 25.90 -20.57
N ILE A 107 7.66 25.54 -19.41
CA ILE A 107 8.93 24.79 -19.32
C ILE A 107 8.73 23.26 -19.46
N ASN A 108 7.53 22.78 -19.76
CA ASN A 108 7.17 21.36 -19.84
C ASN A 108 7.43 20.56 -18.55
N TYR A 109 7.35 21.20 -17.39
CA TYR A 109 7.29 20.51 -16.10
C TYR A 109 5.91 19.90 -15.88
N ILE A 110 4.85 20.68 -16.10
CA ILE A 110 3.49 20.17 -16.18
C ILE A 110 3.20 19.87 -17.66
N VAL A 111 2.98 18.60 -17.94
CA VAL A 111 2.59 18.10 -19.27
C VAL A 111 1.07 17.92 -19.36
N GLU A 112 0.54 17.85 -20.56
CA GLU A 112 -0.87 17.56 -20.79
C GLU A 112 -1.19 16.14 -20.33
N GLU A 113 -2.36 15.99 -19.72
CA GLU A 113 -2.91 14.68 -19.35
C GLU A 113 -3.21 13.89 -20.63
N LYS A 114 -2.73 12.65 -20.66
CA LYS A 114 -2.97 11.74 -21.79
C LYS A 114 -4.40 11.21 -21.71
N GLU A 115 -4.89 10.71 -22.84
CA GLU A 115 -6.15 9.97 -22.88
C GLU A 115 -6.11 8.78 -21.92
N ASP A 116 -7.26 8.43 -21.36
CA ASP A 116 -7.43 7.30 -20.49
C ASP A 116 -6.96 6.01 -21.18
N PHE A 117 -6.21 5.20 -20.46
CA PHE A 117 -5.72 3.91 -20.96
C PHE A 117 -6.08 2.80 -19.97
N GLN A 118 -6.16 1.59 -20.50
CA GLN A 118 -6.32 0.39 -19.69
C GLN A 118 -5.01 -0.39 -19.65
N ILE A 119 -4.68 -0.88 -18.47
CA ILE A 119 -3.53 -1.79 -18.30
C ILE A 119 -3.92 -3.14 -18.87
N LEU A 120 -3.21 -3.59 -19.90
CA LEU A 120 -3.42 -4.87 -20.57
C LEU A 120 -2.41 -5.90 -20.05
N THR A 121 -2.57 -6.33 -18.81
CA THR A 121 -1.77 -7.41 -18.23
C THR A 121 -2.50 -8.74 -18.34
N GLN A 122 -1.73 -9.83 -18.51
CA GLN A 122 -2.24 -11.21 -18.57
C GLN A 122 -1.58 -12.04 -17.46
N ASN A 123 -2.27 -13.09 -17.01
CA ASN A 123 -1.77 -14.03 -16.00
C ASN A 123 -1.37 -13.37 -14.67
N VAL A 124 -2.09 -12.32 -14.29
CA VAL A 124 -1.91 -11.67 -12.99
C VAL A 124 -2.99 -12.16 -12.03
N ASP A 125 -2.62 -12.47 -10.80
CA ASP A 125 -3.54 -12.89 -9.75
C ASP A 125 -4.68 -11.88 -9.58
N GLU A 126 -5.90 -12.37 -9.39
CA GLU A 126 -7.07 -11.51 -9.25
C GLU A 126 -6.96 -10.55 -8.05
N GLU A 127 -6.30 -10.98 -6.99
CA GLU A 127 -6.04 -10.17 -5.79
C GLU A 127 -5.17 -8.94 -6.08
N ILE A 128 -4.34 -8.99 -7.12
CA ILE A 128 -3.50 -7.87 -7.55
C ILE A 128 -4.19 -7.06 -8.64
N ALA A 129 -4.80 -7.74 -9.63
CA ALA A 129 -5.28 -7.08 -10.84
C ALA A 129 -6.73 -6.56 -10.75
N LYS A 130 -7.59 -7.19 -9.91
CA LYS A 130 -9.05 -6.97 -9.95
C LYS A 130 -9.66 -6.58 -8.59
N ILE A 131 -9.04 -6.97 -7.49
CA ILE A 131 -9.60 -6.69 -6.16
C ILE A 131 -9.00 -5.40 -5.63
N ALA A 132 -9.81 -4.35 -5.52
CA ALA A 132 -9.42 -3.08 -4.92
C ALA A 132 -9.41 -3.20 -3.39
N GLY A 133 -8.31 -3.68 -2.84
CA GLY A 133 -8.12 -3.85 -1.39
C GLY A 133 -6.73 -3.38 -0.94
N PRO A 134 -6.53 -3.16 0.36
CA PRO A 134 -5.24 -2.77 0.90
C PRO A 134 -4.17 -3.81 0.64
N GLN A 135 -2.97 -3.34 0.32
CA GLN A 135 -1.77 -4.14 0.17
C GLN A 135 -0.74 -3.68 1.21
N LEU A 136 -0.01 -4.62 1.79
CA LEU A 136 1.08 -4.33 2.73
C LEU A 136 2.41 -4.62 2.05
N VAL A 137 3.39 -3.76 2.32
CA VAL A 137 4.79 -3.96 1.93
C VAL A 137 5.60 -4.14 3.20
N VAL A 138 6.39 -5.21 3.29
CA VAL A 138 7.15 -5.55 4.48
C VAL A 138 8.56 -6.00 4.11
N PRO A 139 9.58 -5.71 4.95
CA PRO A 139 10.95 -6.14 4.70
C PRO A 139 11.09 -7.67 4.85
N ILE A 140 11.81 -8.30 3.91
CA ILE A 140 12.02 -9.74 3.87
C ILE A 140 12.86 -10.26 5.05
N ASP A 141 13.76 -9.44 5.56
CA ASP A 141 14.68 -9.77 6.65
C ASP A 141 14.01 -9.74 8.04
N ASN A 142 12.78 -9.28 8.15
CA ASN A 142 12.05 -9.21 9.42
C ASN A 142 10.85 -10.17 9.45
N ALA A 143 11.11 -11.41 9.90
CA ALA A 143 10.09 -12.46 9.97
C ALA A 143 8.84 -12.05 10.78
N ARG A 144 8.99 -11.25 11.83
CA ARG A 144 7.85 -10.78 12.64
C ARG A 144 6.95 -9.84 11.85
N TYR A 145 7.50 -8.93 11.05
CA TYR A 145 6.69 -8.09 10.17
C TYR A 145 5.95 -8.91 9.12
N VAL A 146 6.62 -9.87 8.50
CA VAL A 146 6.01 -10.77 7.50
C VAL A 146 4.84 -11.55 8.10
N LEU A 147 5.04 -12.15 9.28
CA LEU A 147 3.98 -12.90 9.98
C LEU A 147 2.82 -11.99 10.40
N ASN A 148 3.10 -10.81 10.92
CA ASN A 148 2.05 -9.86 11.30
C ASN A 148 1.26 -9.39 10.08
N ALA A 149 1.91 -9.13 8.95
CA ALA A 149 1.25 -8.75 7.71
C ALA A 149 0.36 -9.89 7.16
N ALA A 150 0.85 -11.13 7.18
CA ALA A 150 0.05 -12.30 6.80
C ALA A 150 -1.20 -12.46 7.69
N ASN A 151 -1.05 -12.22 9.00
CA ASN A 151 -2.17 -12.28 9.95
C ASN A 151 -3.13 -11.08 9.84
N ALA A 152 -2.73 -9.99 9.16
CA ALA A 152 -3.58 -8.82 8.94
C ALA A 152 -4.59 -9.01 7.80
N ARG A 153 -4.69 -10.20 7.20
CA ARG A 153 -5.72 -10.51 6.18
C ARG A 153 -7.12 -10.18 6.67
N TRP A 154 -7.41 -10.52 7.92
CA TRP A 154 -8.68 -10.25 8.56
C TRP A 154 -8.47 -9.34 9.77
N GLY A 155 -9.27 -8.30 9.88
CA GLY A 155 -9.18 -7.34 10.98
C GLY A 155 -10.55 -6.94 11.52
N SER A 156 -10.63 -6.75 12.84
CA SER A 156 -11.81 -6.22 13.50
C SER A 156 -12.02 -4.75 13.14
N LEU A 157 -13.17 -4.44 12.56
CA LEU A 157 -13.57 -3.06 12.31
C LEU A 157 -13.83 -2.33 13.64
N TYR A 158 -14.38 -3.04 14.65
CA TYR A 158 -14.66 -2.45 15.96
C TYR A 158 -13.37 -2.03 16.66
N ASP A 159 -12.37 -2.90 16.67
CA ASP A 159 -11.06 -2.58 17.26
C ASP A 159 -10.37 -1.43 16.53
N ALA A 160 -10.40 -1.43 15.20
CA ALA A 160 -9.84 -0.37 14.38
C ALA A 160 -10.52 0.98 14.66
N LEU A 161 -11.84 1.02 14.73
CA LEU A 161 -12.59 2.24 15.06
C LEU A 161 -12.36 2.69 16.51
N TYR A 162 -12.27 1.73 17.44
CA TYR A 162 -12.07 2.04 18.87
C TYR A 162 -10.66 2.58 19.13
N GLY A 163 -9.65 2.01 18.47
CA GLY A 163 -8.24 2.32 18.71
C GLY A 163 -7.71 3.57 18.00
N THR A 164 -8.39 4.04 16.94
CA THR A 164 -7.92 5.14 16.10
C THR A 164 -8.67 6.47 16.38
N ASP A 165 -8.30 7.52 15.66
CA ASP A 165 -8.92 8.85 15.72
C ASP A 165 -10.17 9.00 14.83
N VAL A 166 -10.58 7.95 14.12
CA VAL A 166 -11.84 7.93 13.35
C VAL A 166 -13.03 8.23 14.27
N ILE A 167 -12.99 7.71 15.51
CA ILE A 167 -13.90 8.12 16.57
C ILE A 167 -13.14 9.14 17.43
N PRO A 168 -13.50 10.43 17.39
CA PRO A 168 -12.79 11.46 18.13
C PRO A 168 -12.95 11.31 19.64
N ASP A 169 -11.95 11.76 20.40
CA ASP A 169 -11.92 11.74 21.86
C ASP A 169 -12.73 12.91 22.45
N THR A 170 -13.96 13.11 21.93
CA THR A 170 -14.90 14.16 22.37
C THR A 170 -16.17 13.58 22.95
N ASP A 171 -16.96 14.39 23.62
CA ASP A 171 -18.29 14.04 24.15
C ASP A 171 -18.28 12.75 25.02
N GLY A 172 -17.29 12.64 25.88
CA GLY A 172 -17.15 11.48 26.78
C GLY A 172 -16.56 10.21 26.14
N ALA A 173 -16.19 10.23 24.86
CA ALA A 173 -15.67 9.07 24.14
C ALA A 173 -14.13 8.97 24.18
N ILE A 174 -13.49 9.43 25.25
CA ILE A 174 -12.02 9.43 25.42
C ILE A 174 -11.50 7.99 25.52
N LYS A 175 -10.40 7.70 24.80
CA LYS A 175 -9.63 6.45 24.96
C LYS A 175 -8.94 6.43 26.33
N SER A 176 -9.02 5.32 27.05
CA SER A 176 -8.34 5.11 28.31
C SER A 176 -7.81 3.67 28.41
N SER A 177 -7.15 3.34 29.51
CA SER A 177 -6.67 1.98 29.80
C SER A 177 -7.81 0.97 30.02
N SER A 178 -9.03 1.44 30.22
CA SER A 178 -10.22 0.61 30.38
C SER A 178 -11.22 0.91 29.26
N TYR A 179 -12.10 -0.07 28.99
CA TYR A 179 -13.17 0.08 28.02
C TYR A 179 -14.12 1.22 28.39
N ASN A 180 -14.33 2.14 27.43
CA ASN A 180 -15.26 3.25 27.55
C ASN A 180 -16.57 2.93 26.80
N PRO A 181 -17.72 2.75 27.50
CA PRO A 181 -19.00 2.43 26.88
C PRO A 181 -19.52 3.50 25.93
N GLU A 182 -19.26 4.79 26.21
CA GLU A 182 -19.70 5.87 25.33
C GLU A 182 -18.94 5.84 23.99
N ARG A 183 -17.65 5.53 24.04
CA ARG A 183 -16.87 5.28 22.83
C ARG A 183 -17.36 4.04 22.08
N GLY A 184 -17.62 2.95 22.79
CA GLY A 184 -18.18 1.72 22.23
C GLY A 184 -19.50 1.95 21.49
N LYS A 185 -20.42 2.76 22.03
CA LYS A 185 -21.67 3.14 21.33
C LYS A 185 -21.39 3.85 20.01
N LYS A 186 -20.45 4.82 19.98
CA LYS A 186 -20.08 5.54 18.75
C LYS A 186 -19.45 4.59 17.71
N VAL A 187 -18.65 3.61 18.15
CA VAL A 187 -18.08 2.56 17.30
C VAL A 187 -19.18 1.73 16.65
N ILE A 188 -20.14 1.22 17.45
CA ILE A 188 -21.28 0.43 16.96
C ILE A 188 -22.11 1.25 15.96
N GLU A 189 -22.41 2.52 16.29
CA GLU A 189 -23.16 3.39 15.37
C GLU A 189 -22.43 3.62 14.03
N TYR A 190 -21.14 3.86 14.07
CA TYR A 190 -20.33 4.03 12.87
C TYR A 190 -20.35 2.77 12.01
N ALA A 191 -20.10 1.63 12.64
CA ALA A 191 -20.06 0.34 11.96
C ALA A 191 -21.43 -0.04 11.36
N LYS A 192 -22.54 0.28 12.03
CA LYS A 192 -23.88 0.07 11.46
C LYS A 192 -24.18 0.99 10.28
N LYS A 193 -23.70 2.23 10.30
CA LYS A 193 -23.76 3.11 9.12
C LYS A 193 -22.93 2.59 7.95
N PHE A 194 -21.78 1.98 8.24
CA PHE A 194 -20.97 1.29 7.25
C PHE A 194 -21.76 0.13 6.62
N LEU A 195 -22.42 -0.71 7.43
CA LEU A 195 -23.26 -1.80 6.92
C LEU A 195 -24.45 -1.28 6.10
N ASP A 196 -25.13 -0.21 6.55
CA ASP A 196 -26.24 0.39 5.79
C ASP A 196 -25.80 0.89 4.41
N LYS A 197 -24.60 1.43 4.31
CA LYS A 197 -24.02 1.90 3.04
C LYS A 197 -23.58 0.75 2.12
N THR A 198 -22.97 -0.29 2.70
CA THR A 198 -22.30 -1.36 1.94
C THR A 198 -23.22 -2.53 1.65
N PHE A 199 -24.08 -2.87 2.61
CA PHE A 199 -25.03 -3.98 2.58
C PHE A 199 -26.45 -3.53 2.95
N PRO A 200 -27.04 -2.63 2.18
CA PRO A 200 -28.34 -2.04 2.51
C PRO A 200 -29.44 -3.10 2.59
N LEU A 201 -30.32 -2.95 3.58
CA LEU A 201 -31.50 -3.79 3.75
C LEU A 201 -32.71 -3.22 2.99
N ASN A 202 -33.68 -4.08 2.62
CA ASN A 202 -34.97 -3.65 2.12
C ASN A 202 -35.84 -3.19 3.29
N ASN A 203 -36.35 -1.97 3.23
CA ASN A 203 -37.34 -1.41 4.18
C ASN A 203 -36.88 -1.35 5.65
N ASP A 204 -35.59 -1.51 5.92
CA ASP A 204 -35.00 -1.44 7.26
C ASP A 204 -33.55 -0.98 7.20
N ASN A 205 -32.91 -0.86 8.35
CA ASN A 205 -31.50 -0.56 8.51
C ASN A 205 -30.86 -1.40 9.61
N TRP A 206 -29.54 -1.54 9.59
CA TRP A 206 -28.79 -2.35 10.53
C TRP A 206 -28.87 -1.87 11.99
N LYS A 207 -29.26 -0.62 12.23
CA LYS A 207 -29.46 -0.09 13.58
C LYS A 207 -30.76 -0.62 14.21
N ASN A 208 -31.78 -0.92 13.41
CA ASN A 208 -33.11 -1.27 13.90
C ASN A 208 -33.33 -2.77 14.06
N ILE A 209 -32.64 -3.58 13.27
CA ILE A 209 -32.81 -5.05 13.39
C ILE A 209 -32.48 -5.54 14.80
N SER A 210 -33.30 -6.44 15.31
CA SER A 210 -33.18 -7.02 16.65
C SER A 210 -32.83 -8.51 16.64
N LYS A 211 -32.91 -9.16 15.48
CA LYS A 211 -32.53 -10.55 15.27
C LYS A 211 -32.04 -10.74 13.85
N ILE A 212 -30.97 -11.48 13.70
CA ILE A 212 -30.45 -11.90 12.43
C ILE A 212 -30.73 -13.39 12.26
N SER A 213 -31.43 -13.73 11.16
CA SER A 213 -31.54 -15.09 10.65
C SER A 213 -31.39 -15.02 9.14
N ILE A 214 -30.97 -16.10 8.52
CA ILE A 214 -30.70 -16.11 7.07
C ILE A 214 -31.98 -15.84 6.27
N ASP A 215 -33.12 -16.39 6.72
CA ASP A 215 -34.39 -16.20 6.02
C ASP A 215 -34.97 -14.78 6.21
N ASN A 216 -34.63 -14.10 7.28
CA ASN A 216 -35.09 -12.75 7.59
C ASN A 216 -34.12 -11.65 7.14
N LEU A 217 -32.90 -12.03 6.72
CA LEU A 217 -31.90 -11.05 6.26
C LEU A 217 -32.29 -10.53 4.87
N SER A 218 -33.00 -9.44 4.85
CA SER A 218 -33.55 -8.83 3.62
C SER A 218 -32.56 -7.86 2.97
N LEU A 219 -31.44 -8.38 2.43
CA LEU A 219 -30.48 -7.58 1.67
C LEU A 219 -31.13 -7.05 0.36
N LYS A 220 -30.86 -5.80 0.01
CA LYS A 220 -31.26 -5.26 -1.32
C LYS A 220 -30.63 -6.04 -2.45
N ASN A 221 -29.37 -6.42 -2.32
CA ASN A 221 -28.68 -7.32 -3.24
C ASN A 221 -28.43 -8.67 -2.55
N LYS A 222 -29.25 -9.66 -2.84
CA LYS A 222 -29.14 -11.00 -2.26
C LYS A 222 -27.84 -11.72 -2.61
N ASN A 223 -27.19 -11.35 -3.72
CA ASN A 223 -25.92 -11.95 -4.12
C ASN A 223 -24.75 -11.55 -3.21
N GLN A 224 -24.95 -10.59 -2.32
CA GLN A 224 -23.95 -10.21 -1.33
C GLN A 224 -23.83 -11.24 -0.19
N LEU A 225 -24.81 -12.10 0.05
CA LEU A 225 -24.69 -13.19 1.02
C LEU A 225 -23.89 -14.35 0.44
N VAL A 226 -22.71 -14.60 1.01
CA VAL A 226 -21.79 -15.66 0.61
C VAL A 226 -22.04 -16.96 1.41
N GLY A 227 -22.24 -16.81 2.73
CA GLY A 227 -22.45 -17.93 3.62
C GLY A 227 -22.71 -17.53 5.07
N TYR A 228 -22.77 -18.50 5.94
CA TYR A 228 -22.96 -18.28 7.38
C TYR A 228 -22.41 -19.47 8.18
N ASN A 229 -22.14 -19.24 9.44
CA ASN A 229 -21.83 -20.29 10.43
C ASN A 229 -22.99 -20.44 11.42
N GLY A 230 -23.18 -21.67 11.93
CA GLY A 230 -24.30 -21.99 12.83
C GLY A 230 -25.56 -22.40 12.09
N SER A 231 -26.73 -22.16 12.68
CA SER A 231 -28.02 -22.50 12.06
C SER A 231 -28.60 -21.31 11.29
N LYS A 232 -29.53 -21.58 10.34
CA LYS A 232 -30.23 -20.52 9.61
C LYS A 232 -30.99 -19.55 10.50
N ASP A 233 -31.62 -20.08 11.56
CA ASP A 233 -32.44 -19.28 12.49
C ASP A 233 -31.60 -18.51 13.51
N SER A 234 -30.37 -18.96 13.77
CA SER A 234 -29.45 -18.38 14.75
C SER A 234 -28.00 -18.56 14.28
N PRO A 235 -27.58 -17.81 13.28
CA PRO A 235 -26.18 -17.87 12.82
C PRO A 235 -25.27 -17.27 13.88
N SER A 236 -24.07 -17.84 14.00
CA SER A 236 -22.99 -17.28 14.84
C SER A 236 -22.15 -16.26 14.05
N SER A 237 -22.16 -16.35 12.71
CA SER A 237 -21.66 -15.31 11.82
C SER A 237 -22.30 -15.36 10.45
N ILE A 238 -22.21 -14.24 9.72
CA ILE A 238 -22.70 -14.10 8.35
C ILE A 238 -21.60 -13.51 7.49
N LEU A 239 -21.20 -14.21 6.44
CA LEU A 239 -20.23 -13.75 5.47
C LEU A 239 -20.92 -13.02 4.32
N LEU A 240 -20.64 -11.75 4.18
CA LEU A 240 -21.12 -10.91 3.09
C LEU A 240 -19.95 -10.52 2.16
N LYS A 241 -20.28 -10.12 0.92
CA LYS A 241 -19.28 -9.72 -0.08
C LYS A 241 -19.72 -8.46 -0.82
N ASN A 242 -18.79 -7.51 -0.93
CA ASN A 242 -18.98 -6.29 -1.74
C ASN A 242 -17.66 -5.89 -2.41
N ASN A 243 -17.69 -5.49 -3.68
CA ASN A 243 -16.50 -5.15 -4.47
C ASN A 243 -15.38 -6.23 -4.39
N ASN A 244 -15.78 -7.49 -4.38
CA ASN A 244 -14.90 -8.66 -4.21
C ASN A 244 -14.22 -8.78 -2.83
N LEU A 245 -14.52 -7.91 -1.87
CA LEU A 245 -14.04 -7.99 -0.50
C LEU A 245 -15.11 -8.60 0.41
N HIS A 246 -14.65 -9.43 1.35
CA HIS A 246 -15.55 -10.09 2.29
C HIS A 246 -15.63 -9.34 3.62
N VAL A 247 -16.78 -9.44 4.22
CA VAL A 247 -17.08 -8.91 5.55
C VAL A 247 -17.82 -9.99 6.33
N ASP A 248 -17.25 -10.42 7.46
CA ASP A 248 -17.87 -11.37 8.37
C ASP A 248 -18.51 -10.63 9.57
N ILE A 249 -19.81 -10.73 9.70
CA ILE A 249 -20.57 -10.16 10.79
C ILE A 249 -20.68 -11.21 11.90
N VAL A 250 -19.96 -11.03 13.01
CA VAL A 250 -19.93 -11.96 14.13
C VAL A 250 -21.07 -11.67 15.09
N ILE A 251 -21.83 -12.70 15.46
CA ILE A 251 -23.02 -12.62 16.29
C ILE A 251 -22.81 -13.45 17.57
N ASP A 252 -22.72 -12.78 18.71
CA ASP A 252 -22.55 -13.42 20.02
C ASP A 252 -23.23 -12.61 21.14
N ALA A 253 -24.38 -13.08 21.57
CA ALA A 253 -25.16 -12.48 22.65
C ALA A 253 -24.45 -12.54 24.02
N LYS A 254 -23.44 -13.41 24.17
CA LYS A 254 -22.73 -13.57 25.45
C LYS A 254 -21.50 -12.69 25.55
N SER A 255 -21.04 -12.14 24.44
CA SER A 255 -19.90 -11.23 24.44
C SER A 255 -20.26 -9.90 25.11
N LYS A 256 -19.24 -9.20 25.60
CA LYS A 256 -19.41 -7.88 26.25
C LYS A 256 -20.05 -6.85 25.30
N ILE A 257 -19.69 -6.89 24.04
CA ILE A 257 -20.20 -5.96 23.02
C ILE A 257 -21.54 -6.43 22.47
N GLY A 258 -21.65 -7.70 22.06
CA GLY A 258 -22.88 -8.26 21.48
C GLY A 258 -24.08 -8.22 22.43
N SER A 259 -23.84 -8.33 23.75
CA SER A 259 -24.90 -8.18 24.78
C SER A 259 -25.51 -6.77 24.80
N THR A 260 -24.83 -5.76 24.30
CA THR A 260 -25.30 -4.37 24.21
C THR A 260 -25.93 -4.02 22.86
N ASP A 261 -25.76 -4.86 21.84
CA ASP A 261 -26.32 -4.69 20.52
C ASP A 261 -27.67 -5.39 20.36
N LYS A 262 -28.66 -4.73 19.75
CA LYS A 262 -29.99 -5.30 19.56
C LYS A 262 -30.03 -6.62 18.78
N ALA A 263 -29.14 -6.74 17.80
CA ALA A 263 -29.02 -7.93 16.95
C ALA A 263 -27.89 -8.86 17.41
N ASN A 264 -27.29 -8.58 18.58
CA ASN A 264 -26.15 -9.29 19.16
C ASN A 264 -24.90 -9.30 18.29
N ILE A 265 -24.72 -8.29 17.42
CA ILE A 265 -23.48 -8.14 16.66
C ILE A 265 -22.36 -7.81 17.64
N SER A 266 -21.36 -8.69 17.71
CA SER A 266 -20.20 -8.57 18.60
C SER A 266 -18.99 -7.98 17.92
N ASP A 267 -18.85 -8.17 16.62
CA ASP A 267 -17.80 -7.60 15.77
C ASP A 267 -18.19 -7.61 14.30
N ILE A 268 -17.47 -6.84 13.50
CA ILE A 268 -17.48 -6.87 12.06
C ILE A 268 -16.03 -7.06 11.60
N VAL A 269 -15.72 -8.23 11.06
CA VAL A 269 -14.39 -8.59 10.61
C VAL A 269 -14.31 -8.38 9.11
N ILE A 270 -13.35 -7.59 8.66
CA ILE A 270 -13.19 -7.21 7.25
C ILE A 270 -11.87 -7.72 6.70
N GLU A 271 -11.82 -7.95 5.40
CA GLU A 271 -10.56 -8.18 4.70
C GLU A 271 -9.73 -6.90 4.72
N SER A 272 -8.72 -6.84 5.59
CA SER A 272 -7.91 -5.65 5.90
C SER A 272 -6.65 -5.57 5.06
N ALA A 273 -6.05 -6.71 4.73
CA ALA A 273 -4.90 -6.79 3.83
C ALA A 273 -5.11 -7.94 2.83
N ILE A 274 -5.23 -7.60 1.55
CA ILE A 274 -5.52 -8.58 0.50
C ILE A 274 -4.26 -9.30 0.07
N SER A 275 -3.16 -8.59 -0.04
CA SER A 275 -1.85 -9.14 -0.39
C SER A 275 -0.77 -8.53 0.48
N THR A 276 0.30 -9.30 0.68
CA THR A 276 1.52 -8.83 1.33
C THR A 276 2.66 -8.97 0.35
N ILE A 277 3.29 -7.84 0.04
CA ILE A 277 4.49 -7.77 -0.80
C ILE A 277 5.68 -7.85 0.14
N VAL A 278 6.55 -8.83 -0.08
CA VAL A 278 7.80 -8.98 0.66
C VAL A 278 8.89 -8.35 -0.19
N ASP A 279 9.55 -7.33 0.33
CA ASP A 279 10.54 -6.54 -0.37
C ASP A 279 11.83 -6.40 0.43
N ASN A 280 12.87 -5.84 -0.18
CA ASN A 280 14.13 -5.58 0.50
C ASN A 280 13.96 -4.53 1.61
N GLU A 281 14.85 -4.53 2.59
CA GLU A 281 14.80 -3.68 3.79
C GLU A 281 14.58 -2.20 3.46
N ASP A 282 15.25 -1.70 2.44
CA ASP A 282 15.26 -0.27 2.08
C ASP A 282 13.97 0.22 1.41
N SER A 283 13.08 -0.67 1.00
CA SER A 283 11.83 -0.27 0.34
C SER A 283 10.92 0.57 1.25
N VAL A 284 10.99 0.34 2.56
CA VAL A 284 10.22 1.09 3.57
C VAL A 284 10.94 2.38 4.00
N ALA A 285 12.27 2.42 3.92
CA ALA A 285 13.09 3.57 4.29
C ALA A 285 13.25 4.60 3.16
N ALA A 286 12.99 4.22 1.92
CA ALA A 286 13.17 5.08 0.74
C ALA A 286 12.01 6.06 0.49
N VAL A 287 11.05 6.18 1.38
CA VAL A 287 9.83 7.00 1.22
C VAL A 287 9.91 8.35 1.95
N ASP A 288 11.02 8.68 2.55
CA ASP A 288 11.26 9.99 3.20
C ASP A 288 11.63 11.09 2.20
#